data_31e3f8603c85586ad2426da7fe5b364c
#
_entry.id   31e3f8603c85586ad2426da7fe5b364c
#
_cell.length_a   1.000
_cell.length_b   1.000
_cell.length_c   1.000
_cell.angle_alpha   90.00
_cell.angle_beta   90.00
_cell.angle_gamma   90.00
#
_symmetry.space_group_name_H-M   'P 1'
#
loop_
_entity.id
_entity.type
_entity.pdbx_description
1 polymer ?
#
loop_
_entity_poly.entity_id
_entity_poly.type
_entity_poly.pdbx_seq_one_letter_code
_entity_poly.pdbx_strand_id
1 'polypeptide(L)'
;MVNDRGKAALFSKSGGPYNGLFFIAGYDQVNESFIAGLQEDSNTVQVGSFSGGLRPEEKQTLIQTIMANRIDNVDSKVVRIKPGICVELQFESVENNRLMQPAFRTFRLTARWTECTWNKLIIDNAPVSGDVTITHPDKMIWPESRIDKEAYAAYLLQISPLMMPFLRNRILTTIRYPHGVPGESFYQKNRPDYAPDFVRSETVSGINYIVCNDLSTLLWLGNQAAIEFHTPFHTIGMEKPLDIVFDLDPPSEDKLSLAIKAAIEMKTVFDGFGIVSYPKLTGGKGMQIHIPLGRDSALTYEDARVFTAFIAKYVTEKHPEDFTTERLKKNRGNRLYVDYVQHAPGKTMICPYSARGRVGATVAAPLYWEEVNGRLTAEAYTVRTVLDRLAAKACPMHDFWEQDNTRILSQLILKLKQT
;
A
#
# COMPACT_ATOMS: atom_id res chain seq x y z
N MET A 1 -8.06 -8.34 -5.74
CA MET A 1 -7.92 -8.43 -7.23
C MET A 1 -7.13 -7.24 -7.71
N VAL A 2 -6.05 -7.45 -8.44
CA VAL A 2 -5.36 -6.38 -9.15
C VAL A 2 -6.22 -6.04 -10.35
N ASN A 3 -6.70 -4.81 -10.47
CA ASN A 3 -7.54 -4.42 -11.61
C ASN A 3 -6.74 -4.29 -12.90
N ASP A 4 -7.44 -4.27 -14.03
CA ASP A 4 -6.86 -4.29 -15.38
C ASP A 4 -5.88 -3.13 -15.64
N ARG A 5 -6.14 -1.94 -15.11
CA ARG A 5 -5.27 -0.76 -15.27
C ARG A 5 -4.00 -0.88 -14.43
N GLY A 6 -4.09 -1.43 -13.22
CA GLY A 6 -2.94 -1.65 -12.36
C GLY A 6 -1.96 -2.67 -12.95
N LYS A 7 -2.47 -3.76 -13.51
CA LYS A 7 -1.67 -4.79 -14.20
C LYS A 7 -0.97 -4.22 -15.45
N ALA A 8 -1.69 -3.46 -16.28
CA ALA A 8 -1.12 -2.83 -17.48
C ALA A 8 0.00 -1.82 -17.15
N ALA A 9 -0.10 -1.10 -16.03
CA ALA A 9 0.94 -0.17 -15.60
C ALA A 9 2.21 -0.89 -15.12
N LEU A 10 2.08 -2.04 -14.45
CA LEU A 10 3.20 -2.83 -13.96
C LEU A 10 3.96 -3.55 -15.09
N PHE A 11 3.25 -4.02 -16.11
CA PHE A 11 3.81 -4.78 -17.24
C PHE A 11 3.71 -3.99 -18.54
N SER A 12 4.29 -2.79 -18.57
CA SER A 12 4.29 -1.92 -19.76
C SER A 12 5.33 -2.37 -20.80
N LYS A 13 5.09 -2.06 -22.07
CA LYS A 13 6.04 -2.39 -23.17
C LYS A 13 7.45 -1.83 -22.97
N SER A 14 7.58 -0.70 -22.28
CA SER A 14 8.88 -0.06 -22.02
C SER A 14 9.74 -0.77 -20.97
N GLY A 15 9.13 -1.66 -20.17
CA GLY A 15 9.83 -2.41 -19.11
C GLY A 15 10.10 -3.86 -19.44
N GLY A 16 9.51 -4.42 -20.54
CA GLY A 16 9.67 -5.83 -20.92
C GLY A 16 10.99 -6.18 -21.60
N PRO A 17 11.23 -7.45 -21.91
CA PRO A 17 10.32 -8.57 -21.74
C PRO A 17 10.22 -9.09 -20.31
N TYR A 18 9.03 -9.57 -19.95
CA TYR A 18 8.72 -10.16 -18.66
C TYR A 18 8.67 -11.69 -18.76
N ASN A 19 8.87 -12.37 -17.63
CA ASN A 19 8.72 -13.83 -17.55
C ASN A 19 7.73 -14.19 -16.44
N GLY A 20 7.03 -15.33 -16.60
CA GLY A 20 6.13 -15.76 -15.54
C GLY A 20 5.70 -17.19 -15.66
N LEU A 21 5.17 -17.70 -14.55
CA LEU A 21 4.63 -19.04 -14.41
C LEU A 21 3.13 -19.04 -14.72
N PHE A 22 2.75 -19.94 -15.64
CA PHE A 22 1.36 -20.11 -16.09
C PHE A 22 1.02 -21.59 -16.14
N PHE A 23 -0.25 -21.94 -15.98
CA PHE A 23 -0.71 -23.29 -16.32
C PHE A 23 -1.33 -23.32 -17.71
N ILE A 24 -1.26 -24.49 -18.35
CA ILE A 24 -1.97 -24.74 -19.60
C ILE A 24 -3.46 -24.99 -19.28
N ALA A 25 -4.34 -24.16 -19.84
CA ALA A 25 -5.79 -24.29 -19.73
C ALA A 25 -6.43 -25.07 -20.88
N GLY A 26 -5.72 -25.20 -22.01
CA GLY A 26 -6.22 -25.92 -23.17
C GLY A 26 -5.44 -25.65 -24.45
N TYR A 27 -6.04 -26.07 -25.57
CA TYR A 27 -5.50 -25.91 -26.93
C TYR A 27 -6.59 -25.50 -27.89
N ASP A 28 -6.37 -24.44 -28.64
CA ASP A 28 -7.22 -24.00 -29.76
C ASP A 28 -6.75 -24.67 -31.02
N GLN A 29 -7.57 -25.60 -31.56
CA GLN A 29 -7.26 -26.38 -32.74
C GLN A 29 -7.33 -25.56 -34.04
N VAL A 30 -8.08 -24.46 -34.04
CA VAL A 30 -8.23 -23.59 -35.22
C VAL A 30 -7.04 -22.67 -35.37
N ASN A 31 -6.61 -22.07 -34.26
CA ASN A 31 -5.48 -21.13 -34.24
C ASN A 31 -4.13 -21.82 -33.89
N GLU A 32 -4.14 -23.13 -33.73
CA GLU A 32 -2.97 -23.94 -33.32
C GLU A 32 -2.17 -23.36 -32.14
N SER A 33 -2.90 -22.87 -31.13
CA SER A 33 -2.31 -22.17 -30.00
C SER A 33 -2.69 -22.78 -28.64
N PHE A 34 -1.77 -22.75 -27.69
CA PHE A 34 -1.98 -23.20 -26.32
C PHE A 34 -2.54 -22.04 -25.49
N ILE A 35 -3.51 -22.32 -24.64
CA ILE A 35 -4.19 -21.34 -23.81
C ILE A 35 -3.50 -21.30 -22.45
N ALA A 36 -2.98 -20.15 -22.07
CA ALA A 36 -2.36 -19.89 -20.78
C ALA A 36 -3.38 -19.39 -19.76
N GLY A 37 -3.29 -19.87 -18.53
CA GLY A 37 -4.15 -19.48 -17.42
C GLY A 37 -3.39 -19.14 -16.15
N LEU A 38 -4.06 -18.33 -15.31
CA LEU A 38 -3.66 -18.03 -13.93
C LEU A 38 -4.79 -18.36 -12.97
N GLN A 39 -4.43 -18.61 -11.72
CA GLN A 39 -5.38 -18.67 -10.62
C GLN A 39 -5.67 -17.25 -10.13
N GLU A 40 -6.94 -16.94 -9.95
CA GLU A 40 -7.42 -15.69 -9.37
C GLU A 40 -8.46 -16.01 -8.29
N ASP A 41 -8.11 -15.78 -7.03
CA ASP A 41 -8.86 -16.27 -5.86
C ASP A 41 -9.09 -17.79 -5.93
N SER A 42 -10.37 -18.24 -6.00
CA SER A 42 -10.74 -19.64 -6.15
C SER A 42 -11.03 -20.08 -7.60
N ASN A 43 -10.88 -19.15 -8.56
CA ASN A 43 -11.20 -19.37 -9.96
C ASN A 43 -9.92 -19.49 -10.82
N THR A 44 -10.10 -19.98 -12.05
CA THR A 44 -9.06 -19.97 -13.08
C THR A 44 -9.46 -18.98 -14.15
N VAL A 45 -8.52 -18.15 -14.60
CA VAL A 45 -8.72 -17.16 -15.66
C VAL A 45 -7.77 -17.41 -16.81
N GLN A 46 -8.25 -17.25 -18.03
CA GLN A 46 -7.42 -17.32 -19.24
C GLN A 46 -6.79 -15.94 -19.48
N VAL A 47 -5.47 -15.92 -19.66
CA VAL A 47 -4.70 -14.67 -19.76
C VAL A 47 -4.02 -14.48 -21.12
N GLY A 48 -4.14 -15.44 -22.03
CA GLY A 48 -3.57 -15.34 -23.38
C GLY A 48 -3.41 -16.69 -24.04
N SER A 49 -2.87 -16.68 -25.25
CA SER A 49 -2.51 -17.90 -25.98
C SER A 49 -1.16 -17.72 -26.67
N PHE A 50 -0.41 -18.80 -26.83
CA PHE A 50 0.89 -18.82 -27.47
C PHE A 50 1.01 -20.03 -28.42
N SER A 51 1.82 -19.87 -29.46
CA SER A 51 2.16 -20.95 -30.41
C SER A 51 3.67 -21.09 -30.63
N GLY A 52 4.43 -20.05 -30.27
CA GLY A 52 5.88 -19.98 -30.46
C GLY A 52 6.69 -20.44 -29.25
N GLY A 53 7.97 -20.79 -29.49
CA GLY A 53 8.95 -21.13 -28.48
C GLY A 53 9.13 -22.62 -28.20
N LEU A 54 8.15 -23.46 -28.53
CA LEU A 54 8.21 -24.92 -28.39
C LEU A 54 8.98 -25.57 -29.55
N ARG A 55 9.79 -26.58 -29.27
CA ARG A 55 10.33 -27.47 -30.29
C ARG A 55 9.21 -28.34 -30.90
N PRO A 56 9.32 -28.79 -32.15
CA PRO A 56 8.29 -29.60 -32.78
C PRO A 56 7.84 -30.81 -31.97
N GLU A 57 8.77 -31.53 -31.36
CA GLU A 57 8.52 -32.71 -30.52
C GLU A 57 7.76 -32.34 -29.23
N GLU A 58 8.15 -31.23 -28.59
CA GLU A 58 7.49 -30.70 -27.40
C GLU A 58 6.04 -30.27 -27.71
N LYS A 59 5.85 -29.58 -28.84
CA LYS A 59 4.51 -29.17 -29.35
C LYS A 59 3.62 -30.40 -29.56
N GLN A 60 4.13 -31.42 -30.21
CA GLN A 60 3.37 -32.63 -30.51
C GLN A 60 3.01 -33.40 -29.23
N THR A 61 3.98 -33.57 -28.30
CA THR A 61 3.77 -34.25 -27.03
C THR A 61 2.74 -33.50 -26.17
N LEU A 62 2.82 -32.16 -26.12
CA LEU A 62 1.89 -31.34 -25.37
C LEU A 62 0.47 -31.45 -25.95
N ILE A 63 0.29 -31.41 -27.28
CA ILE A 63 -1.00 -31.61 -27.94
C ILE A 63 -1.57 -32.99 -27.60
N GLN A 64 -0.77 -34.06 -27.71
CA GLN A 64 -1.22 -35.42 -27.35
C GLN A 64 -1.66 -35.51 -25.91
N THR A 65 -0.90 -34.91 -24.99
CA THR A 65 -1.24 -34.86 -23.55
C THR A 65 -2.55 -34.11 -23.31
N ILE A 66 -2.78 -32.98 -23.97
CA ILE A 66 -4.02 -32.22 -23.87
C ILE A 66 -5.20 -33.01 -24.40
N MET A 67 -5.04 -33.66 -25.58
CA MET A 67 -6.09 -34.48 -26.17
C MET A 67 -6.49 -35.69 -25.31
N ALA A 68 -5.51 -36.31 -24.65
CA ALA A 68 -5.75 -37.44 -23.74
C ALA A 68 -6.43 -37.05 -22.43
N ASN A 69 -6.28 -35.79 -21.98
CA ASN A 69 -6.82 -35.28 -20.69
C ASN A 69 -7.96 -34.27 -20.89
N ARG A 70 -8.60 -34.26 -22.05
CA ARG A 70 -9.68 -33.32 -22.40
C ARG A 70 -10.89 -33.48 -21.46
N ILE A 71 -11.54 -32.37 -21.17
CA ILE A 71 -12.79 -32.31 -20.38
C ILE A 71 -13.99 -31.89 -21.23
N ASP A 72 -13.78 -31.44 -22.46
CA ASP A 72 -14.81 -31.03 -23.42
C ASP A 72 -15.26 -32.19 -24.33
N ASN A 73 -16.34 -31.95 -25.09
CA ASN A 73 -16.82 -32.88 -26.12
C ASN A 73 -15.79 -33.03 -27.26
N VAL A 74 -15.84 -34.18 -27.96
CA VAL A 74 -14.86 -34.55 -29.00
C VAL A 74 -14.79 -33.52 -30.14
N ASP A 75 -15.90 -32.85 -30.46
CA ASP A 75 -16.01 -31.91 -31.59
C ASP A 75 -15.71 -30.44 -31.23
N SER A 76 -15.21 -30.17 -30.00
CA SER A 76 -14.90 -28.80 -29.60
C SER A 76 -13.69 -28.25 -30.36
N LYS A 77 -13.82 -27.06 -30.96
CA LYS A 77 -12.72 -26.33 -31.60
C LYS A 77 -11.61 -25.96 -30.60
N VAL A 78 -11.97 -25.74 -29.37
CA VAL A 78 -11.06 -25.47 -28.23
C VAL A 78 -11.16 -26.66 -27.30
N VAL A 79 -10.04 -27.34 -27.10
CA VAL A 79 -9.90 -28.44 -26.14
C VAL A 79 -9.46 -27.89 -24.79
N ARG A 80 -10.24 -28.12 -23.74
CA ARG A 80 -9.89 -27.70 -22.36
C ARG A 80 -9.42 -28.88 -21.54
N ILE A 81 -8.55 -28.58 -20.58
CA ILE A 81 -8.05 -29.53 -19.58
C ILE A 81 -8.16 -28.94 -18.18
N LYS A 82 -8.14 -29.80 -17.17
CA LYS A 82 -7.93 -29.35 -15.78
C LYS A 82 -6.51 -28.78 -15.63
N PRO A 83 -6.32 -27.71 -14.85
CA PRO A 83 -4.97 -27.20 -14.55
C PRO A 83 -4.06 -28.28 -13.98
N GLY A 84 -2.82 -28.36 -14.48
CA GLY A 84 -1.86 -29.38 -14.03
C GLY A 84 -0.49 -29.20 -14.69
N ILE A 85 -0.45 -28.78 -15.97
CA ILE A 85 0.79 -28.55 -16.70
C ILE A 85 1.20 -27.10 -16.52
N CYS A 86 2.35 -26.86 -15.88
CA CYS A 86 2.90 -25.53 -15.66
C CYS A 86 4.03 -25.22 -16.65
N VAL A 87 4.01 -24.01 -17.16
CA VAL A 87 4.99 -23.50 -18.14
C VAL A 87 5.46 -22.11 -17.75
N GLU A 88 6.68 -21.79 -18.09
CA GLU A 88 7.19 -20.42 -18.06
C GLU A 88 7.00 -19.81 -19.44
N LEU A 89 6.36 -18.64 -19.50
CA LEU A 89 6.21 -17.85 -20.70
C LEU A 89 6.96 -16.53 -20.54
N GLN A 90 7.53 -16.06 -21.66
CA GLN A 90 7.98 -14.68 -21.80
C GLN A 90 6.90 -13.89 -22.54
N PHE A 91 6.69 -12.62 -22.18
CA PHE A 91 5.72 -11.74 -22.81
C PHE A 91 6.20 -10.28 -22.78
N GLU A 92 5.66 -9.43 -23.66
CA GLU A 92 6.09 -8.03 -23.79
C GLU A 92 5.38 -7.10 -22.79
N SER A 93 4.08 -7.30 -22.61
CA SER A 93 3.24 -6.45 -21.74
C SER A 93 1.96 -7.18 -21.34
N VAL A 94 1.16 -6.53 -20.50
CA VAL A 94 -0.21 -6.96 -20.17
C VAL A 94 -1.19 -5.85 -20.58
N GLU A 95 -2.18 -6.18 -21.41
CA GLU A 95 -3.24 -5.28 -21.83
C GLU A 95 -4.60 -5.95 -21.61
N ASN A 96 -5.53 -5.29 -20.91
CA ASN A 96 -6.86 -5.83 -20.61
C ASN A 96 -6.82 -7.26 -20.01
N ASN A 97 -5.93 -7.49 -19.03
CA ASN A 97 -5.66 -8.80 -18.42
C ASN A 97 -5.16 -9.88 -19.37
N ARG A 98 -4.65 -9.52 -20.54
CA ARG A 98 -4.08 -10.45 -21.50
C ARG A 98 -2.60 -10.19 -21.71
N LEU A 99 -1.84 -11.28 -21.80
CA LEU A 99 -0.43 -11.26 -22.18
C LEU A 99 -0.30 -10.87 -23.64
N MET A 100 0.60 -9.94 -23.91
CA MET A 100 0.93 -9.52 -25.27
C MET A 100 2.18 -10.26 -25.75
N GLN A 101 2.07 -10.89 -26.91
CA GLN A 101 3.12 -11.70 -27.55
C GLN A 101 3.73 -12.78 -26.62
N PRO A 102 2.92 -13.61 -25.95
CA PRO A 102 3.47 -14.66 -25.11
C PRO A 102 4.16 -15.74 -25.94
N ALA A 103 5.35 -16.15 -25.48
CA ALA A 103 6.16 -17.21 -26.08
C ALA A 103 6.65 -18.19 -25.00
N PHE A 104 6.63 -19.47 -25.33
CA PHE A 104 7.09 -20.53 -24.42
C PHE A 104 8.60 -20.43 -24.17
N ARG A 105 8.99 -20.66 -22.92
CA ARG A 105 10.39 -20.75 -22.49
C ARG A 105 10.76 -22.15 -22.03
N THR A 106 10.02 -22.68 -21.08
CA THR A 106 10.30 -24.01 -20.53
C THR A 106 9.10 -24.60 -19.79
N PHE A 107 9.08 -25.93 -19.65
CA PHE A 107 8.16 -26.62 -18.73
C PHE A 107 8.64 -26.48 -17.29
N ARG A 108 7.72 -26.26 -16.37
CA ARG A 108 7.99 -26.16 -14.91
C ARG A 108 7.35 -27.33 -14.20
N LEU A 109 7.94 -28.51 -14.38
CA LEU A 109 7.35 -29.80 -13.96
C LEU A 109 7.20 -29.97 -12.44
N THR A 110 7.95 -29.20 -11.65
CA THR A 110 7.87 -29.23 -10.18
C THR A 110 6.93 -28.18 -9.60
N ALA A 111 6.48 -27.22 -10.43
CA ALA A 111 5.57 -26.17 -10.00
C ALA A 111 4.13 -26.67 -9.89
N ARG A 112 3.41 -26.20 -8.88
CA ARG A 112 1.98 -26.46 -8.76
C ARG A 112 1.21 -25.39 -9.52
N TRP A 113 0.15 -25.76 -10.19
CA TRP A 113 -0.71 -24.80 -10.93
C TRP A 113 -1.32 -23.71 -10.02
N THR A 114 -1.46 -24.00 -8.72
CA THR A 114 -1.91 -23.04 -7.71
C THR A 114 -0.91 -21.91 -7.44
N GLU A 115 0.35 -22.07 -7.87
CA GLU A 115 1.38 -21.02 -7.81
C GLU A 115 1.32 -20.08 -9.02
N CYS A 116 0.53 -20.40 -10.05
CA CYS A 116 0.34 -19.55 -11.21
C CYS A 116 -0.64 -18.43 -10.88
N THR A 117 -0.19 -17.36 -10.22
CA THR A 117 -1.01 -16.24 -9.74
C THR A 117 -0.54 -14.89 -10.29
N TRP A 118 -1.43 -13.90 -10.35
CA TRP A 118 -1.04 -12.53 -10.65
C TRP A 118 -0.08 -11.97 -9.60
N ASN A 119 -0.28 -12.30 -8.32
CA ASN A 119 0.57 -11.81 -7.25
C ASN A 119 2.00 -12.30 -7.41
N LYS A 120 2.17 -13.60 -7.69
CA LYS A 120 3.50 -14.16 -7.96
C LYS A 120 4.15 -13.51 -9.19
N LEU A 121 3.39 -13.29 -10.26
CA LEU A 121 3.89 -12.63 -11.46
C LEU A 121 4.42 -11.22 -11.17
N ILE A 122 3.71 -10.46 -10.33
CA ILE A 122 4.13 -9.13 -9.87
C ILE A 122 5.42 -9.22 -9.06
N ILE A 123 5.52 -10.16 -8.14
CA ILE A 123 6.68 -10.33 -7.27
C ILE A 123 7.91 -10.74 -8.07
N ASP A 124 7.76 -11.74 -8.95
CA ASP A 124 8.87 -12.29 -9.75
C ASP A 124 9.45 -11.27 -10.76
N ASN A 125 8.67 -10.26 -11.16
CA ASN A 125 9.11 -9.21 -12.09
C ASN A 125 9.35 -7.84 -11.41
N ALA A 126 9.32 -7.80 -10.09
CA ALA A 126 9.60 -6.55 -9.37
C ALA A 126 11.07 -6.12 -9.58
N PRO A 127 11.33 -4.83 -9.79
CA PRO A 127 12.70 -4.31 -9.97
C PRO A 127 13.40 -4.19 -8.60
N VAL A 128 13.57 -5.32 -7.92
CA VAL A 128 14.26 -5.39 -6.63
C VAL A 128 15.74 -5.70 -6.84
N SER A 129 16.60 -5.02 -6.08
CA SER A 129 18.03 -5.32 -6.01
C SER A 129 18.27 -6.29 -4.85
N GLY A 130 19.01 -7.36 -5.10
CA GLY A 130 19.26 -8.40 -4.11
C GLY A 130 18.20 -9.52 -4.13
N ASP A 131 18.54 -10.62 -3.46
CA ASP A 131 17.70 -11.82 -3.43
C ASP A 131 16.65 -11.70 -2.30
N VAL A 132 15.46 -11.22 -2.65
CA VAL A 132 14.33 -11.12 -1.71
C VAL A 132 13.31 -12.20 -2.04
N THR A 133 13.46 -13.35 -1.39
CA THR A 133 12.51 -14.46 -1.53
C THR A 133 11.39 -14.34 -0.50
N ILE A 134 10.13 -14.41 -0.95
CA ILE A 134 8.98 -14.47 -0.05
C ILE A 134 8.88 -15.88 0.53
N THR A 135 9.11 -16.00 1.83
CA THR A 135 9.01 -17.26 2.56
C THR A 135 7.56 -17.52 3.01
N HIS A 136 7.09 -18.77 2.88
CA HIS A 136 5.71 -19.14 3.25
C HIS A 136 4.67 -18.21 2.62
N PRO A 137 4.60 -18.11 1.28
CA PRO A 137 3.74 -17.17 0.58
C PRO A 137 2.25 -17.38 0.89
N ASP A 138 1.85 -18.62 1.16
CA ASP A 138 0.50 -19.07 1.52
C ASP A 138 0.10 -18.77 2.99
N LYS A 139 1.02 -18.23 3.79
CA LYS A 139 0.72 -17.88 5.18
C LYS A 139 -0.29 -16.75 5.25
N MET A 140 -1.45 -16.99 5.86
CA MET A 140 -2.48 -15.97 6.05
C MET A 140 -1.98 -14.86 6.98
N ILE A 141 -1.99 -13.63 6.47
CA ILE A 141 -1.74 -12.40 7.25
C ILE A 141 -3.08 -11.88 7.80
N TRP A 142 -4.13 -11.86 6.99
CA TRP A 142 -5.49 -11.53 7.42
C TRP A 142 -6.44 -12.68 7.01
N PRO A 143 -6.64 -13.67 7.89
CA PRO A 143 -7.46 -14.86 7.56
C PRO A 143 -8.88 -14.53 7.15
N GLU A 144 -9.56 -13.62 7.85
CA GLU A 144 -10.94 -13.24 7.53
C GLU A 144 -11.07 -12.51 6.18
N SER A 145 -10.08 -11.68 5.84
CA SER A 145 -10.01 -11.01 4.54
C SER A 145 -9.40 -11.89 3.44
N ARG A 146 -8.96 -13.12 3.77
CA ARG A 146 -8.28 -14.07 2.87
C ARG A 146 -7.08 -13.43 2.14
N ILE A 147 -6.26 -12.71 2.90
CA ILE A 147 -5.03 -12.09 2.40
C ILE A 147 -3.86 -12.86 3.01
N ASP A 148 -3.13 -13.55 2.16
CA ASP A 148 -1.89 -14.24 2.50
C ASP A 148 -0.67 -13.32 2.34
N LYS A 149 0.50 -13.85 2.62
CA LYS A 149 1.75 -13.09 2.54
C LYS A 149 2.10 -12.72 1.09
N GLU A 150 1.79 -13.57 0.12
CA GLU A 150 2.01 -13.27 -1.30
C GLU A 150 1.16 -12.09 -1.74
N ALA A 151 -0.12 -12.08 -1.42
CA ALA A 151 -1.03 -10.98 -1.73
C ALA A 151 -0.60 -9.67 -1.06
N TYR A 152 -0.12 -9.74 0.19
CA TYR A 152 0.38 -8.57 0.90
C TYR A 152 1.69 -8.04 0.29
N ALA A 153 2.62 -8.90 -0.08
CA ALA A 153 3.86 -8.52 -0.76
C ALA A 153 3.56 -7.85 -2.11
N ALA A 154 2.64 -8.41 -2.89
CA ALA A 154 2.18 -7.82 -4.14
C ALA A 154 1.50 -6.45 -3.94
N TYR A 155 0.72 -6.28 -2.84
CA TYR A 155 0.18 -4.98 -2.46
C TYR A 155 1.29 -3.95 -2.20
N LEU A 156 2.29 -4.30 -1.38
CA LEU A 156 3.41 -3.39 -1.07
C LEU A 156 4.15 -2.95 -2.32
N LEU A 157 4.40 -3.85 -3.27
CA LEU A 157 5.03 -3.52 -4.54
C LEU A 157 4.18 -2.57 -5.38
N GLN A 158 2.88 -2.81 -5.48
CA GLN A 158 1.97 -1.97 -6.26
C GLN A 158 1.77 -0.58 -5.65
N ILE A 159 1.71 -0.48 -4.33
CA ILE A 159 1.52 0.80 -3.64
C ILE A 159 2.82 1.58 -3.44
N SER A 160 3.97 0.94 -3.66
CA SER A 160 5.28 1.52 -3.38
C SER A 160 5.55 2.88 -4.04
N PRO A 161 5.13 3.17 -5.29
CA PRO A 161 5.36 4.48 -5.90
C PRO A 161 4.73 5.64 -5.10
N LEU A 162 3.62 5.36 -4.40
CA LEU A 162 2.88 6.34 -3.60
C LEU A 162 3.31 6.35 -2.13
N MET A 163 3.78 5.22 -1.61
CA MET A 163 4.18 5.05 -0.22
C MET A 163 5.65 5.44 0.02
N MET A 164 6.56 5.07 -0.89
CA MET A 164 8.00 5.30 -0.76
C MET A 164 8.41 6.77 -0.54
N PRO A 165 7.77 7.78 -1.16
CA PRO A 165 8.09 9.19 -0.88
C PRO A 165 7.92 9.58 0.59
N PHE A 166 7.07 8.89 1.34
CA PHE A 166 6.84 9.10 2.78
C PHE A 166 7.74 8.25 3.68
N LEU A 167 8.38 7.21 3.13
CA LEU A 167 9.31 6.32 3.86
C LEU A 167 10.77 6.75 3.73
N ARG A 168 11.17 7.24 2.54
CA ARG A 168 12.57 7.51 2.22
C ARG A 168 13.23 8.48 3.18
N ASN A 169 14.49 8.13 3.55
CA ASN A 169 15.35 8.91 4.43
C ASN A 169 14.72 9.20 5.81
N ARG A 170 13.85 8.30 6.29
CA ARG A 170 13.25 8.38 7.62
C ARG A 170 13.53 7.11 8.40
N ILE A 171 13.74 7.28 9.69
CA ILE A 171 13.82 6.17 10.63
C ILE A 171 12.44 5.53 10.77
N LEU A 172 12.36 4.20 10.73
CA LEU A 172 11.09 3.49 10.81
C LEU A 172 10.80 2.94 12.20
N THR A 173 9.54 3.03 12.59
CA THR A 173 8.95 2.14 13.59
C THR A 173 7.90 1.30 12.87
N THR A 174 8.04 -0.03 12.88
CA THR A 174 7.04 -0.94 12.32
C THR A 174 6.31 -1.68 13.42
N ILE A 175 5.07 -2.11 13.14
CA ILE A 175 4.37 -3.10 13.96
C ILE A 175 4.29 -4.38 13.14
N ARG A 176 4.85 -5.46 13.69
CA ARG A 176 4.90 -6.76 13.06
C ARG A 176 3.85 -7.71 13.65
N TYR A 177 3.29 -8.55 12.80
CA TYR A 177 2.32 -9.58 13.15
C TYR A 177 2.80 -10.96 12.66
N PRO A 178 3.80 -11.57 13.32
CA PRO A 178 4.42 -12.81 12.82
C PRO A 178 3.44 -13.96 12.64
N HIS A 179 2.35 -13.96 13.39
CA HIS A 179 1.30 -14.99 13.34
C HIS A 179 0.04 -14.53 12.60
N GLY A 180 0.10 -13.38 11.90
CA GLY A 180 -1.06 -12.77 11.24
C GLY A 180 -1.95 -12.01 12.21
N VAL A 181 -3.00 -11.36 11.68
CA VAL A 181 -4.00 -10.60 12.43
C VAL A 181 -5.22 -11.51 12.67
N PRO A 182 -5.77 -11.63 13.89
CA PRO A 182 -5.55 -10.78 15.07
C PRO A 182 -4.48 -11.29 16.07
N GLY A 183 -3.48 -12.00 15.64
CA GLY A 183 -2.43 -12.56 16.49
C GLY A 183 -1.59 -11.51 17.23
N GLU A 184 -0.64 -11.98 18.03
CA GLU A 184 0.27 -11.12 18.77
C GLU A 184 1.08 -10.22 17.83
N SER A 185 1.29 -8.97 18.27
CA SER A 185 2.07 -7.98 17.55
C SER A 185 3.11 -7.33 18.44
N PHE A 186 4.17 -6.83 17.83
CA PHE A 186 5.19 -6.07 18.55
C PHE A 186 5.76 -4.92 17.71
N TYR A 187 6.23 -3.90 18.41
CA TYR A 187 6.94 -2.79 17.79
C TYR A 187 8.38 -3.19 17.47
N GLN A 188 8.79 -2.93 16.26
CA GLN A 188 10.18 -3.09 15.84
C GLN A 188 10.74 -1.74 15.40
N LYS A 189 11.82 -1.32 16.06
CA LYS A 189 12.62 -0.15 15.72
C LYS A 189 14.01 -0.56 15.26
N ASN A 190 14.67 -1.45 16.02
CA ASN A 190 16.01 -1.93 15.70
C ASN A 190 16.04 -2.81 14.46
N ARG A 191 17.05 -2.58 13.61
CA ARG A 191 17.45 -3.52 12.57
C ARG A 191 17.93 -4.80 13.24
N PRO A 192 17.32 -5.97 12.96
CA PRO A 192 17.78 -7.23 13.53
C PRO A 192 19.10 -7.69 12.89
N ASP A 193 19.89 -8.47 13.63
CA ASP A 193 21.20 -8.95 13.16
C ASP A 193 21.10 -9.84 11.91
N TYR A 194 19.98 -10.53 11.73
CA TYR A 194 19.73 -11.38 10.56
C TYR A 194 19.23 -10.60 9.32
N ALA A 195 19.08 -9.28 9.41
CA ALA A 195 18.65 -8.49 8.27
C ALA A 195 19.72 -8.49 7.17
N PRO A 196 19.34 -8.69 5.90
CA PRO A 196 20.28 -8.64 4.77
C PRO A 196 21.01 -7.29 4.69
N ASP A 197 22.19 -7.28 4.06
CA ASP A 197 23.04 -6.09 3.95
C ASP A 197 22.39 -4.92 3.21
N PHE A 198 21.45 -5.20 2.30
CA PHE A 198 20.70 -4.15 1.60
C PHE A 198 19.73 -3.39 2.52
N VAL A 199 19.33 -3.96 3.67
CA VAL A 199 18.48 -3.28 4.67
C VAL A 199 19.33 -2.28 5.44
N ARG A 200 19.28 -1.03 5.06
CA ARG A 200 20.02 0.06 5.69
C ARG A 200 19.44 0.42 7.06
N SER A 201 20.27 1.02 7.88
CA SER A 201 19.87 1.50 9.20
C SER A 201 20.58 2.81 9.57
N GLU A 202 20.00 3.53 10.52
CA GLU A 202 20.54 4.77 11.08
C GLU A 202 20.43 4.71 12.62
N THR A 203 21.51 5.06 13.31
CA THR A 203 21.54 5.06 14.78
C THR A 203 21.14 6.41 15.33
N VAL A 204 20.01 6.46 16.02
CA VAL A 204 19.49 7.66 16.66
C VAL A 204 19.20 7.33 18.13
N SER A 205 19.81 8.08 19.06
CA SER A 205 19.63 7.90 20.51
C SER A 205 19.87 6.46 20.98
N GLY A 206 20.87 5.77 20.40
CA GLY A 206 21.24 4.40 20.78
C GLY A 206 20.37 3.30 20.19
N ILE A 207 19.39 3.63 19.35
CA ILE A 207 18.57 2.68 18.60
C ILE A 207 19.01 2.66 17.15
N ASN A 208 19.30 1.45 16.62
CA ASN A 208 19.70 1.26 15.23
C ASN A 208 18.45 1.05 14.35
N TYR A 209 17.80 2.15 13.98
CA TYR A 209 16.53 2.13 13.23
C TYR A 209 16.72 1.62 11.80
N ILE A 210 15.75 0.85 11.30
CA ILE A 210 15.65 0.49 9.88
C ILE A 210 15.31 1.75 9.08
N VAL A 211 15.91 1.87 7.89
CA VAL A 211 15.63 2.92 6.90
C VAL A 211 15.18 2.26 5.61
N CYS A 212 13.96 2.55 5.16
CA CYS A 212 13.39 1.97 3.94
C CYS A 212 13.51 2.93 2.75
N ASN A 213 14.60 2.80 2.00
CA ASN A 213 14.88 3.68 0.85
C ASN A 213 14.62 3.03 -0.51
N ASP A 214 14.37 1.72 -0.55
CA ASP A 214 14.25 0.92 -1.77
C ASP A 214 13.18 -0.18 -1.63
N LEU A 215 12.81 -0.75 -2.79
CA LEU A 215 11.79 -1.80 -2.88
C LEU A 215 12.20 -3.09 -2.20
N SER A 216 13.48 -3.42 -2.21
CA SER A 216 14.00 -4.66 -1.60
C SER A 216 13.79 -4.63 -0.09
N THR A 217 14.09 -3.49 0.55
CA THR A 217 13.85 -3.27 1.98
C THR A 217 12.35 -3.31 2.30
N LEU A 218 11.50 -2.67 1.47
CA LEU A 218 10.05 -2.67 1.67
C LEU A 218 9.48 -4.09 1.57
N LEU A 219 9.89 -4.84 0.54
CA LEU A 219 9.45 -6.22 0.31
C LEU A 219 9.95 -7.16 1.42
N TRP A 220 11.21 -6.98 1.86
CA TRP A 220 11.76 -7.73 2.99
C TRP A 220 10.96 -7.47 4.27
N LEU A 221 10.62 -6.22 4.58
CA LEU A 221 9.78 -5.87 5.73
C LEU A 221 8.40 -6.54 5.64
N GLY A 222 7.77 -6.53 4.46
CA GLY A 222 6.53 -7.25 4.21
C GLY A 222 6.66 -8.76 4.46
N ASN A 223 7.76 -9.37 3.98
CA ASN A 223 8.07 -10.79 4.22
C ASN A 223 8.26 -11.10 5.72
N GLN A 224 8.74 -10.11 6.51
CA GLN A 224 8.82 -10.19 7.97
C GLN A 224 7.48 -9.91 8.67
N ALA A 225 6.37 -9.80 7.93
CA ALA A 225 5.04 -9.44 8.41
C ALA A 225 5.00 -8.09 9.15
N ALA A 226 5.81 -7.11 8.70
CA ALA A 226 5.63 -5.73 9.07
C ALA A 226 4.40 -5.19 8.35
N ILE A 227 3.36 -4.84 9.12
CA ILE A 227 2.07 -4.39 8.60
C ILE A 227 1.95 -2.88 8.72
N GLU A 228 2.28 -2.33 9.89
CA GLU A 228 2.18 -0.89 10.12
C GLU A 228 3.55 -0.23 10.03
N PHE A 229 3.63 0.81 9.20
CA PHE A 229 4.82 1.61 8.98
C PHE A 229 4.59 3.01 9.53
N HIS A 230 5.37 3.39 10.55
CA HIS A 230 5.28 4.68 11.21
C HIS A 230 6.56 5.47 10.99
N THR A 231 6.44 6.71 10.56
CA THR A 231 7.57 7.60 10.24
C THR A 231 7.52 8.87 11.06
N PRO A 232 8.67 9.48 11.41
CA PRO A 232 8.73 10.81 11.97
C PRO A 232 8.36 11.86 10.92
N PHE A 233 8.14 13.09 11.36
CA PHE A 233 7.79 14.22 10.48
C PHE A 233 8.98 14.81 9.73
N HIS A 234 10.20 14.40 10.04
CA HIS A 234 11.44 14.88 9.41
C HIS A 234 12.23 13.71 8.82
N THR A 235 13.18 14.02 7.95
CA THR A 235 14.15 13.06 7.42
C THR A 235 15.41 13.00 8.28
N ILE A 236 16.21 11.95 8.10
CA ILE A 236 17.52 11.78 8.75
C ILE A 236 18.40 13.00 8.48
N GLY A 237 19.07 13.47 9.52
CA GLY A 237 19.93 14.66 9.45
C GLY A 237 19.18 16.00 9.52
N MET A 238 17.85 16.00 9.58
CA MET A 238 17.03 17.20 9.75
C MET A 238 16.35 17.21 11.13
N GLU A 239 16.19 18.42 11.70
CA GLU A 239 15.50 18.62 12.98
C GLU A 239 14.13 19.31 12.80
N LYS A 240 13.81 19.74 11.58
CA LYS A 240 12.58 20.47 11.24
C LYS A 240 11.58 19.57 10.54
N PRO A 241 10.27 19.75 10.80
CA PRO A 241 9.25 18.94 10.15
C PRO A 241 9.10 19.31 8.66
N LEU A 242 8.72 18.34 7.84
CA LEU A 242 8.38 18.51 6.43
C LEU A 242 6.89 18.73 6.20
N ASP A 243 6.08 18.47 7.20
CA ASP A 243 4.65 18.73 7.22
C ASP A 243 4.17 19.02 8.64
N ILE A 244 3.04 19.71 8.77
CA ILE A 244 2.31 19.84 10.03
C ILE A 244 1.14 18.86 9.97
N VAL A 245 0.94 18.09 11.03
CA VAL A 245 -0.12 17.08 11.08
C VAL A 245 -1.00 17.26 12.29
N PHE A 246 -2.30 17.30 12.07
CA PHE A 246 -3.34 17.19 13.09
C PHE A 246 -3.81 15.75 13.17
N ASP A 247 -3.83 15.18 14.36
CA ASP A 247 -4.35 13.82 14.61
C ASP A 247 -5.71 13.93 15.33
N LEU A 248 -6.74 13.47 14.65
CA LEU A 248 -8.13 13.52 15.08
C LEU A 248 -8.55 12.15 15.60
N ASP A 249 -8.54 11.98 16.94
CA ASP A 249 -8.74 10.71 17.64
C ASP A 249 -10.12 10.64 18.30
N PRO A 250 -11.15 10.11 17.61
CA PRO A 250 -12.48 9.94 18.20
C PRO A 250 -12.48 8.91 19.33
N PRO A 251 -13.47 8.94 20.22
CA PRO A 251 -13.52 8.03 21.39
C PRO A 251 -13.61 6.56 20.97
N SER A 252 -14.34 6.26 19.91
CA SER A 252 -14.57 4.89 19.39
C SER A 252 -14.71 4.90 17.87
N GLU A 253 -14.76 3.71 17.25
CA GLU A 253 -14.81 3.54 15.79
C GLU A 253 -16.12 4.06 15.18
N ASP A 254 -17.23 3.86 15.86
CA ASP A 254 -18.56 4.35 15.46
C ASP A 254 -18.68 5.89 15.49
N LYS A 255 -17.68 6.58 16.05
CA LYS A 255 -17.64 8.04 16.17
C LYS A 255 -16.73 8.73 15.14
N LEU A 256 -16.46 8.08 14.01
CA LEU A 256 -15.70 8.69 12.89
C LEU A 256 -16.35 10.02 12.43
N SER A 257 -17.67 10.17 12.58
CA SER A 257 -18.39 11.41 12.28
C SER A 257 -17.85 12.64 13.03
N LEU A 258 -17.32 12.47 14.24
CA LEU A 258 -16.67 13.55 14.98
C LEU A 258 -15.35 13.97 14.31
N ALA A 259 -14.56 13.03 13.81
CA ALA A 259 -13.34 13.33 13.07
C ALA A 259 -13.63 14.03 11.74
N ILE A 260 -14.68 13.60 11.04
CA ILE A 260 -15.17 14.26 9.82
C ILE A 260 -15.58 15.69 10.12
N LYS A 261 -16.37 15.93 11.18
CA LYS A 261 -16.79 17.27 11.59
C LYS A 261 -15.59 18.16 11.92
N ALA A 262 -14.64 17.68 12.72
CA ALA A 262 -13.43 18.43 13.05
C ALA A 262 -12.57 18.74 11.82
N ALA A 263 -12.43 17.79 10.90
CA ALA A 263 -11.68 17.96 9.65
C ALA A 263 -12.30 19.06 8.77
N ILE A 264 -13.62 19.08 8.62
CA ILE A 264 -14.35 20.10 7.83
C ILE A 264 -14.21 21.48 8.45
N GLU A 265 -14.31 21.59 9.80
CA GLU A 265 -14.09 22.85 10.51
C GLU A 265 -12.66 23.38 10.30
N MET A 266 -11.65 22.51 10.43
CA MET A 266 -10.26 22.88 10.16
C MET A 266 -10.05 23.28 8.70
N LYS A 267 -10.63 22.54 7.75
CA LYS A 267 -10.55 22.88 6.33
C LYS A 267 -11.08 24.29 6.05
N THR A 268 -12.21 24.65 6.65
CA THR A 268 -12.78 26.00 6.48
C THR A 268 -11.80 27.08 6.93
N VAL A 269 -11.08 26.86 8.02
CA VAL A 269 -10.04 27.78 8.50
C VAL A 269 -8.85 27.83 7.55
N PHE A 270 -8.38 26.64 7.11
CA PHE A 270 -7.23 26.54 6.20
C PHE A 270 -7.50 27.20 4.86
N ASP A 271 -8.68 26.97 4.28
CA ASP A 271 -9.11 27.62 3.03
C ASP A 271 -9.16 29.15 3.17
N GLY A 272 -9.66 29.64 4.31
CA GLY A 272 -9.71 31.08 4.62
C GLY A 272 -8.33 31.74 4.70
N PHE A 273 -7.30 30.99 5.04
CA PHE A 273 -5.90 31.46 5.02
C PHE A 273 -5.16 31.12 3.73
N GLY A 274 -5.75 30.36 2.80
CA GLY A 274 -5.08 29.88 1.60
C GLY A 274 -4.06 28.76 1.86
N ILE A 275 -4.23 28.00 2.94
CA ILE A 275 -3.37 26.87 3.31
C ILE A 275 -3.86 25.60 2.58
N VAL A 276 -2.99 24.99 1.81
CA VAL A 276 -3.26 23.68 1.16
C VAL A 276 -3.09 22.56 2.18
N SER A 277 -4.10 21.70 2.30
CA SER A 277 -4.11 20.61 3.28
C SER A 277 -4.70 19.32 2.69
N TYR A 278 -4.28 18.19 3.24
CA TYR A 278 -4.60 16.85 2.75
C TYR A 278 -5.18 15.98 3.87
N PRO A 279 -6.44 15.55 3.77
CA PRO A 279 -7.03 14.62 4.73
C PRO A 279 -6.59 13.20 4.44
N LYS A 280 -6.45 12.41 5.51
CA LYS A 280 -6.11 10.99 5.46
C LYS A 280 -6.85 10.23 6.55
N LEU A 281 -7.46 9.09 6.22
CA LEU A 281 -7.87 8.11 7.23
C LEU A 281 -6.62 7.51 7.90
N THR A 282 -6.70 7.24 9.20
CA THR A 282 -5.64 6.48 9.89
C THR A 282 -5.69 4.99 9.58
N GLY A 283 -6.77 4.52 8.92
CA GLY A 283 -7.11 3.12 8.77
C GLY A 283 -7.53 2.45 10.08
N GLY A 284 -7.54 3.23 11.15
CA GLY A 284 -8.11 2.92 12.45
C GLY A 284 -9.46 3.61 12.63
N LYS A 285 -9.64 4.28 13.77
CA LYS A 285 -10.88 4.99 14.11
C LYS A 285 -10.89 6.47 13.75
N GLY A 286 -9.75 7.07 13.40
CA GLY A 286 -9.59 8.52 13.23
C GLY A 286 -9.11 8.97 11.88
N MET A 287 -8.85 10.27 11.80
CA MET A 287 -8.35 10.96 10.62
C MET A 287 -7.11 11.79 10.98
N GLN A 288 -6.34 12.12 9.95
CA GLN A 288 -5.22 13.05 10.03
C GLN A 288 -5.36 14.09 8.94
N ILE A 289 -4.94 15.32 9.25
CA ILE A 289 -4.84 16.38 8.26
C ILE A 289 -3.38 16.78 8.16
N HIS A 290 -2.83 16.67 6.97
CA HIS A 290 -1.45 16.98 6.65
C HIS A 290 -1.37 18.32 5.92
N ILE A 291 -0.45 19.18 6.34
CA ILE A 291 -0.16 20.47 5.71
C ILE A 291 1.32 20.44 5.32
N PRO A 292 1.64 20.25 4.03
CA PRO A 292 3.03 20.18 3.58
C PRO A 292 3.77 21.50 3.75
N LEU A 293 5.05 21.39 4.07
CA LEU A 293 5.99 22.50 4.15
C LEU A 293 7.02 22.37 3.01
N GLY A 294 7.57 23.48 2.57
CA GLY A 294 8.68 23.45 1.63
C GLY A 294 9.88 22.70 2.21
N ARG A 295 10.65 22.04 1.35
CA ARG A 295 11.84 21.26 1.77
C ARG A 295 12.86 22.09 2.54
N ASP A 296 12.96 23.37 2.21
CA ASP A 296 13.87 24.33 2.85
C ASP A 296 13.18 25.17 3.91
N SER A 297 12.02 24.73 4.41
CA SER A 297 11.26 25.42 5.43
C SER A 297 12.11 25.70 6.68
N ALA A 298 12.07 26.95 7.14
CA ALA A 298 12.70 27.36 8.38
C ALA A 298 11.87 27.04 9.62
N LEU A 299 10.60 26.67 9.46
CA LEU A 299 9.68 26.40 10.57
C LEU A 299 10.15 25.23 11.43
N THR A 300 10.19 25.46 12.72
CA THR A 300 10.54 24.48 13.75
C THR A 300 9.30 23.75 14.28
N TYR A 301 9.51 22.70 15.07
CA TYR A 301 8.42 22.05 15.79
C TYR A 301 7.74 23.01 16.81
N GLU A 302 8.49 23.96 17.36
CA GLU A 302 7.93 24.98 18.27
C GLU A 302 7.03 25.95 17.50
N ASP A 303 7.45 26.38 16.32
CA ASP A 303 6.62 27.20 15.43
C ASP A 303 5.33 26.47 15.04
N ALA A 304 5.47 25.21 14.60
CA ALA A 304 4.32 24.37 14.28
C ALA A 304 3.37 24.20 15.49
N ARG A 305 3.93 24.11 16.71
CA ARG A 305 3.16 24.01 17.96
C ARG A 305 2.29 25.24 18.22
N VAL A 306 2.80 26.45 17.96
CA VAL A 306 2.01 27.69 18.07
C VAL A 306 0.78 27.62 17.18
N PHE A 307 0.97 27.24 15.93
CA PHE A 307 -0.14 27.13 14.97
C PHE A 307 -1.10 25.99 15.32
N THR A 308 -0.61 24.80 15.62
CA THR A 308 -1.47 23.64 15.93
C THR A 308 -2.25 23.83 17.22
N ALA A 309 -1.67 24.48 18.23
CA ALA A 309 -2.38 24.83 19.47
C ALA A 309 -3.49 25.85 19.23
N PHE A 310 -3.24 26.86 18.39
CA PHE A 310 -4.26 27.85 18.01
C PHE A 310 -5.46 27.20 17.31
N ILE A 311 -5.21 26.35 16.29
CA ILE A 311 -6.28 25.65 15.58
C ILE A 311 -7.05 24.70 16.49
N ALA A 312 -6.34 23.93 17.34
CA ALA A 312 -6.97 23.02 18.28
C ALA A 312 -7.86 23.78 19.29
N LYS A 313 -7.39 24.91 19.81
CA LYS A 313 -8.16 25.78 20.69
C LYS A 313 -9.40 26.32 19.95
N TYR A 314 -9.24 26.85 18.76
CA TYR A 314 -10.34 27.40 17.98
C TYR A 314 -11.48 26.37 17.77
N VAL A 315 -11.16 25.14 17.30
CA VAL A 315 -12.20 24.14 17.04
C VAL A 315 -12.85 23.63 18.34
N THR A 316 -12.09 23.51 19.42
CA THR A 316 -12.62 23.05 20.71
C THR A 316 -13.47 24.12 21.41
N GLU A 317 -13.16 25.39 21.27
CA GLU A 317 -13.99 26.49 21.79
C GLU A 317 -15.28 26.67 20.98
N LYS A 318 -15.23 26.40 19.67
CA LYS A 318 -16.39 26.44 18.76
C LYS A 318 -17.39 25.31 19.01
N HIS A 319 -16.86 24.11 19.37
CA HIS A 319 -17.65 22.88 19.59
C HIS A 319 -17.21 22.16 20.85
N PRO A 320 -17.40 22.74 22.06
CA PRO A 320 -16.89 22.18 23.32
C PRO A 320 -17.55 20.87 23.75
N GLU A 321 -18.75 20.59 23.23
CA GLU A 321 -19.49 19.34 23.44
C GLU A 321 -18.94 18.16 22.63
N ASP A 322 -18.31 18.43 21.46
CA ASP A 322 -17.84 17.42 20.53
C ASP A 322 -16.34 17.21 20.57
N PHE A 323 -15.55 18.26 20.88
CA PHE A 323 -14.10 18.24 20.79
C PHE A 323 -13.41 18.59 22.09
N THR A 324 -12.20 18.08 22.28
CA THR A 324 -11.39 18.38 23.46
C THR A 324 -9.89 18.28 23.17
N THR A 325 -9.08 19.04 23.90
CA THR A 325 -7.62 18.88 23.95
C THR A 325 -7.16 18.14 25.20
N GLU A 326 -8.09 17.55 25.98
CA GLU A 326 -7.77 16.81 27.22
C GLU A 326 -7.01 15.52 26.88
N ARG A 327 -5.80 15.38 27.44
CA ARG A 327 -4.92 14.25 27.17
C ARG A 327 -5.34 12.96 27.87
N LEU A 328 -5.92 13.08 29.09
CA LEU A 328 -6.32 11.92 29.86
C LEU A 328 -7.65 11.35 29.33
N LYS A 329 -7.61 10.15 28.79
CA LYS A 329 -8.79 9.47 28.19
C LYS A 329 -10.02 9.51 29.10
N LYS A 330 -9.84 9.27 30.41
CA LYS A 330 -10.93 9.26 31.41
C LYS A 330 -11.71 10.58 31.50
N ASN A 331 -11.09 11.71 31.12
CA ASN A 331 -11.69 13.04 31.20
C ASN A 331 -12.29 13.51 29.86
N ARG A 332 -12.10 12.75 28.77
CA ARG A 332 -12.58 13.16 27.43
C ARG A 332 -14.09 12.97 27.25
N GLY A 333 -14.70 12.05 28.02
CA GLY A 333 -16.07 11.62 27.76
C GLY A 333 -16.23 11.05 26.35
N ASN A 334 -17.30 11.43 25.66
CA ASN A 334 -17.57 11.02 24.28
C ASN A 334 -17.01 12.01 23.24
N ARG A 335 -16.08 12.88 23.63
CA ARG A 335 -15.52 13.92 22.75
C ARG A 335 -14.32 13.39 21.98
N LEU A 336 -14.17 13.88 20.75
CA LEU A 336 -12.97 13.67 19.95
C LEU A 336 -11.79 14.42 20.57
N TYR A 337 -10.66 13.76 20.65
CA TYR A 337 -9.40 14.37 21.07
C TYR A 337 -8.66 14.94 19.86
N VAL A 338 -8.48 16.27 19.86
CA VAL A 338 -7.63 16.96 18.88
C VAL A 338 -6.19 16.91 19.38
N ASP A 339 -5.44 15.90 18.91
CA ASP A 339 -4.05 15.67 19.38
C ASP A 339 -3.04 16.55 18.64
N TYR A 340 -3.01 17.82 19.00
CA TYR A 340 -2.02 18.75 18.45
C TYR A 340 -0.61 18.56 19.06
N VAL A 341 -0.49 17.81 20.16
CA VAL A 341 0.80 17.51 20.80
C VAL A 341 1.50 16.30 20.22
N GLN A 342 0.80 15.49 19.43
CA GLN A 342 1.40 14.37 18.69
C GLN A 342 2.43 14.87 17.67
N HIS A 343 2.25 16.05 17.08
CA HIS A 343 3.21 16.68 16.19
C HIS A 343 4.41 17.24 16.98
N ALA A 344 5.42 16.40 17.22
CA ALA A 344 6.60 16.74 18.04
C ALA A 344 7.82 15.89 17.64
N PRO A 345 9.05 16.33 17.97
CA PRO A 345 10.26 15.52 17.80
C PRO A 345 10.12 14.15 18.48
N GLY A 346 10.64 13.11 17.84
CA GLY A 346 10.59 11.73 18.35
C GLY A 346 9.22 11.04 18.28
N LYS A 347 8.20 11.73 17.82
CA LYS A 347 6.89 11.13 17.52
C LYS A 347 6.83 10.64 16.09
N THR A 348 5.95 9.66 15.85
CA THR A 348 5.76 9.06 14.52
C THR A 348 4.28 9.01 14.18
N MET A 349 3.98 9.05 12.89
CA MET A 349 2.64 8.89 12.34
C MET A 349 2.59 7.72 11.37
N ILE A 350 1.43 7.12 11.26
CA ILE A 350 1.20 6.06 10.28
C ILE A 350 1.40 6.59 8.85
N CYS A 351 2.28 5.94 8.11
CA CYS A 351 2.60 6.31 6.73
C CYS A 351 1.36 6.20 5.83
N PRO A 352 1.15 7.13 4.87
CA PRO A 352 0.14 6.95 3.84
C PRO A 352 0.24 5.59 3.18
N TYR A 353 -0.91 4.95 2.98
CA TYR A 353 -1.04 3.60 2.41
C TYR A 353 -0.47 2.44 3.25
N SER A 354 0.04 2.69 4.44
CA SER A 354 0.36 1.62 5.37
C SER A 354 -0.90 0.83 5.73
N ALA A 355 -0.83 -0.50 5.67
CA ALA A 355 -1.90 -1.34 6.18
C ALA A 355 -1.97 -1.26 7.71
N ARG A 356 -3.09 -1.73 8.27
CA ARG A 356 -3.34 -1.78 9.71
C ARG A 356 -3.50 -3.22 10.18
N GLY A 357 -3.02 -3.48 11.38
CA GLY A 357 -3.22 -4.75 12.06
C GLY A 357 -4.65 -4.94 12.56
N ARG A 358 -5.64 -4.78 11.66
CA ARG A 358 -7.07 -4.92 11.90
C ARG A 358 -7.65 -6.01 11.02
N VAL A 359 -8.65 -6.69 11.50
CA VAL A 359 -9.30 -7.84 10.83
C VAL A 359 -9.70 -7.51 9.38
N GLY A 360 -10.21 -6.32 9.12
CA GLY A 360 -10.62 -5.87 7.77
C GLY A 360 -9.47 -5.48 6.85
N ALA A 361 -8.19 -5.61 7.27
CA ALA A 361 -7.02 -5.20 6.48
C ALA A 361 -7.12 -3.76 5.93
N THR A 362 -7.62 -2.83 6.75
CA THR A 362 -7.75 -1.42 6.40
C THR A 362 -6.39 -0.77 6.17
N VAL A 363 -6.36 0.34 5.44
CA VAL A 363 -5.14 1.10 5.15
C VAL A 363 -5.27 2.56 5.58
N ALA A 364 -4.15 3.20 5.89
CA ALA A 364 -4.08 4.64 6.14
C ALA A 364 -4.23 5.39 4.81
N ALA A 365 -5.46 5.61 4.37
CA ALA A 365 -5.78 6.07 3.02
C ALA A 365 -5.84 7.59 2.91
N PRO A 366 -5.02 8.24 2.06
CA PRO A 366 -5.24 9.61 1.62
C PRO A 366 -6.61 9.78 0.96
N LEU A 367 -7.23 10.93 1.20
CA LEU A 367 -8.57 11.27 0.72
C LEU A 367 -8.53 12.58 -0.07
N TYR A 368 -9.46 12.72 -1.02
CA TYR A 368 -9.85 14.03 -1.50
C TYR A 368 -10.80 14.67 -0.50
N TRP A 369 -10.83 16.00 -0.40
CA TRP A 369 -11.71 16.69 0.53
C TRP A 369 -13.20 16.41 0.30
N GLU A 370 -13.63 16.19 -0.93
CA GLU A 370 -15.00 15.80 -1.26
C GLU A 370 -15.41 14.41 -0.75
N GLU A 371 -14.43 13.54 -0.44
CA GLU A 371 -14.68 12.24 0.18
C GLU A 371 -14.88 12.35 1.70
N VAL A 372 -14.49 13.47 2.32
CA VAL A 372 -14.66 13.72 3.76
C VAL A 372 -16.10 14.16 4.03
N ASN A 373 -16.99 13.19 4.12
CA ASN A 373 -18.44 13.43 4.31
C ASN A 373 -19.06 12.28 5.12
N GLY A 374 -20.36 12.36 5.41
CA GLY A 374 -21.07 11.38 6.25
C GLY A 374 -21.15 9.95 5.70
N ARG A 375 -20.67 9.67 4.47
CA ARG A 375 -20.61 8.32 3.89
C ARG A 375 -19.24 7.68 4.06
N LEU A 376 -18.26 8.42 4.58
CA LEU A 376 -16.89 7.93 4.74
C LEU A 376 -16.84 6.86 5.82
N THR A 377 -16.24 5.72 5.48
CA THR A 377 -15.92 4.64 6.43
C THR A 377 -14.48 4.17 6.22
N ALA A 378 -13.82 3.68 7.27
CA ALA A 378 -12.47 3.15 7.17
C ALA A 378 -12.45 1.81 6.40
N GLU A 379 -13.51 1.03 6.52
CA GLU A 379 -13.68 -0.29 5.91
C GLU A 379 -13.76 -0.25 4.38
N ALA A 380 -14.09 0.91 3.81
CA ALA A 380 -14.07 1.11 2.35
C ALA A 380 -12.64 1.11 1.78
N TYR A 381 -11.62 1.33 2.62
CA TYR A 381 -10.22 1.47 2.21
C TYR A 381 -9.37 0.34 2.80
N THR A 382 -9.30 -0.76 2.10
CA THR A 382 -8.55 -1.96 2.49
C THR A 382 -7.37 -2.20 1.55
N VAL A 383 -6.49 -3.12 1.89
CA VAL A 383 -5.39 -3.61 1.04
C VAL A 383 -5.88 -3.99 -0.38
N ARG A 384 -7.13 -4.47 -0.52
CA ARG A 384 -7.72 -4.81 -1.83
C ARG A 384 -8.31 -3.60 -2.53
N THR A 385 -9.19 -2.87 -1.86
CA THR A 385 -10.02 -1.83 -2.50
C THR A 385 -9.28 -0.55 -2.83
N VAL A 386 -8.19 -0.24 -2.09
CA VAL A 386 -7.42 0.99 -2.34
C VAL A 386 -6.70 0.97 -3.68
N LEU A 387 -6.27 -0.19 -4.15
CA LEU A 387 -5.64 -0.34 -5.48
C LEU A 387 -6.65 -0.10 -6.60
N ASP A 388 -7.87 -0.62 -6.46
CA ASP A 388 -8.97 -0.39 -7.42
C ASP A 388 -9.34 1.09 -7.50
N ARG A 389 -9.41 1.76 -6.34
CA ARG A 389 -9.65 3.20 -6.27
C ARG A 389 -8.55 4.00 -6.98
N LEU A 390 -7.29 3.68 -6.73
CA LEU A 390 -6.15 4.37 -7.35
C LEU A 390 -6.04 4.15 -8.86
N ALA A 391 -6.53 3.05 -9.36
CA ALA A 391 -6.63 2.85 -10.80
C ALA A 391 -7.78 3.63 -11.46
N ALA A 392 -8.84 3.94 -10.70
CA ALA A 392 -9.96 4.76 -11.17
C ALA A 392 -9.72 6.26 -11.01
N LYS A 393 -8.99 6.67 -9.96
CA LYS A 393 -8.72 8.08 -9.64
C LYS A 393 -7.29 8.23 -9.11
N ALA A 394 -6.58 9.28 -9.50
CA ALA A 394 -5.22 9.56 -9.06
C ALA A 394 -5.10 9.61 -7.52
N CYS A 395 -3.86 9.52 -7.00
CA CYS A 395 -3.60 9.69 -5.58
C CYS A 395 -3.97 11.10 -5.11
N PRO A 396 -4.74 11.26 -4.03
CA PRO A 396 -5.07 12.60 -3.49
C PRO A 396 -3.85 13.42 -3.08
N MET A 397 -2.76 12.74 -2.71
CA MET A 397 -1.49 13.37 -2.32
C MET A 397 -0.45 13.35 -3.46
N HIS A 398 -0.88 13.32 -4.74
CA HIS A 398 0.05 13.21 -5.88
C HIS A 398 1.00 14.40 -5.98
N ASP A 399 0.55 15.59 -5.59
CA ASP A 399 1.27 16.88 -5.61
C ASP A 399 1.75 17.33 -4.22
N PHE A 400 1.64 16.47 -3.20
CA PHE A 400 1.93 16.79 -1.79
C PHE A 400 3.31 17.43 -1.59
N TRP A 401 4.35 16.88 -2.24
CA TRP A 401 5.74 17.35 -2.11
C TRP A 401 6.07 18.58 -2.99
N GLU A 402 5.12 19.03 -3.80
CA GLU A 402 5.21 20.24 -4.63
C GLU A 402 4.58 21.44 -3.93
N GLN A 403 3.75 21.21 -2.90
CA GLN A 403 3.09 22.25 -2.13
C GLN A 403 4.02 22.83 -1.06
N ASP A 404 3.93 24.15 -0.86
CA ASP A 404 4.69 24.86 0.18
C ASP A 404 3.83 25.91 0.89
N ASN A 405 3.43 25.59 2.11
CA ASN A 405 2.69 26.51 2.98
C ASN A 405 3.61 27.35 3.90
N THR A 406 4.92 27.24 3.78
CA THR A 406 5.90 27.84 4.71
C THR A 406 5.69 29.35 4.86
N ARG A 407 5.52 30.06 3.75
CA ARG A 407 5.37 31.54 3.76
C ARG A 407 4.12 31.96 4.51
N ILE A 408 2.97 31.35 4.22
CA ILE A 408 1.68 31.68 4.83
C ILE A 408 1.72 31.37 6.33
N LEU A 409 2.20 30.18 6.69
CA LEU A 409 2.32 29.74 8.07
C LEU A 409 3.29 30.61 8.88
N SER A 410 4.44 31.00 8.33
CA SER A 410 5.38 31.89 9.01
C SER A 410 4.74 33.23 9.38
N GLN A 411 3.96 33.82 8.46
CA GLN A 411 3.23 35.07 8.71
C GLN A 411 2.16 34.93 9.80
N LEU A 412 1.41 33.82 9.78
CA LEU A 412 0.38 33.55 10.79
C LEU A 412 1.01 33.30 12.18
N ILE A 413 2.05 32.49 12.22
CA ILE A 413 2.73 32.16 13.47
C ILE A 413 3.36 33.42 14.09
N LEU A 414 3.95 34.29 13.27
CA LEU A 414 4.49 35.56 13.75
C LEU A 414 3.42 36.42 14.44
N LYS A 415 2.24 36.52 13.85
CA LYS A 415 1.09 37.23 14.43
C LYS A 415 0.63 36.57 15.73
N LEU A 416 0.49 35.25 15.74
CA LEU A 416 0.06 34.51 16.94
C LEU A 416 1.04 34.60 18.12
N LYS A 417 2.32 34.81 17.88
CA LYS A 417 3.35 35.02 18.93
C LYS A 417 3.30 36.42 19.52
N GLN A 418 2.64 37.38 18.88
CA GLN A 418 2.48 38.75 19.33
C GLN A 418 1.20 38.99 20.13
N THR A 419 0.28 38.00 20.12
CA THR A 419 -1.01 38.03 20.84
C THR A 419 -0.90 37.24 22.13
#